data_7bf9a9f66ae7a8722f029bdfbeb8e7f0
#
_entry.id   7bf9a9f66ae7a8722f029bdfbeb8e7f0
#
_cell.length_a   1.000
_cell.length_b   1.000
_cell.length_c   1.000
_cell.angle_alpha   90.00
_cell.angle_beta   90.00
_cell.angle_gamma   90.00
#
_symmetry.space_group_name_H-M   'P 1'
#
loop_
_entity.id
_entity.type
_entity.pdbx_description
1 polymer ?
#
loop_
_entity_poly.entity_id
_entity_poly.type
_entity_poly.pdbx_seq_one_letter_code
_entity_poly.pdbx_strand_id
1 'polypeptide(L)'
;MAEDRELKVRVDGVFNCKDATRDVDMERAISEKGAFDVDDLFKVDTVKYFIDENIAMVEPYPDEFCDASGMPRGSGTAEGLLWNIRNYRESMEKAKKAGYNIHVHCFGDLATRETIDSMINSQKYDPERKLRDIIAHIFFIHQGDPERMADAGIIASIQPQWESANVKDSGPLQTMVGEERFKGMYPNGSLARAGVRCANGSDFTVTMTNALEGISVAMTRKYPKNHKYYETYKDAPVLNPVEAATLKDSIMGWTINVAYQFGREDITGSIEVGKSAELVVLNGDIEHTPAEDICLMQVKETVFKGQTTYKA
;
A
#
# COMPACT_ATOMS: atom_id res chain seq x y z
N MET A 1 -4.51 26.74 2.12
CA MET A 1 -3.22 26.20 1.60
C MET A 1 -3.34 25.71 0.17
N ALA A 2 -4.24 24.79 -0.19
CA ALA A 2 -4.41 24.40 -1.60
C ALA A 2 -4.97 25.54 -2.44
N GLU A 3 -6.04 26.18 -2.01
CA GLU A 3 -6.63 27.36 -2.64
C GLU A 3 -5.63 28.53 -2.77
N ASP A 4 -4.79 28.72 -1.78
CA ASP A 4 -3.74 29.76 -1.79
C ASP A 4 -2.49 29.34 -2.57
N ARG A 5 -2.47 28.13 -3.13
CA ARG A 5 -1.34 27.53 -3.86
C ARG A 5 -0.05 27.40 -3.03
N GLU A 6 -0.16 27.27 -1.73
CA GLU A 6 0.98 27.10 -0.82
C GLU A 6 1.44 25.64 -0.70
N LEU A 7 0.62 24.66 -1.17
CA LEU A 7 1.00 23.26 -1.16
C LEU A 7 2.18 23.02 -2.10
N LYS A 8 3.20 22.35 -1.57
CA LYS A 8 4.40 21.90 -2.28
C LYS A 8 4.33 20.39 -2.62
N VAL A 9 3.17 19.79 -2.45
CA VAL A 9 2.86 18.38 -2.74
C VAL A 9 1.43 18.27 -3.25
N ARG A 10 1.12 17.19 -3.97
CA ARG A 10 -0.25 16.82 -4.25
C ARG A 10 -0.82 16.00 -3.10
N VAL A 11 -2.08 16.22 -2.79
CA VAL A 11 -2.78 15.53 -1.71
C VAL A 11 -4.07 14.94 -2.26
N ASP A 12 -4.25 13.64 -2.05
CA ASP A 12 -5.49 12.95 -2.38
C ASP A 12 -6.12 12.45 -1.07
N GLY A 13 -7.28 13.04 -0.74
CA GLY A 13 -8.08 12.68 0.42
C GLY A 13 -9.00 11.51 0.13
N VAL A 14 -9.52 10.91 1.18
CA VAL A 14 -10.46 9.79 1.07
C VAL A 14 -11.68 10.01 1.95
N PHE A 15 -12.84 9.51 1.52
CA PHE A 15 -13.99 9.29 2.39
C PHE A 15 -13.85 7.91 3.04
N ASN A 16 -13.83 7.87 4.37
CA ASN A 16 -13.81 6.60 5.09
C ASN A 16 -15.23 6.05 5.20
N CYS A 17 -15.43 4.77 4.88
CA CYS A 17 -16.69 4.07 4.97
C CYS A 17 -16.57 2.85 5.88
N LYS A 18 -17.51 2.71 6.83
CA LYS A 18 -17.57 1.62 7.81
C LYS A 18 -18.89 0.87 7.71
N ASP A 19 -18.94 -0.42 8.04
CA ASP A 19 -20.17 -1.21 7.95
C ASP A 19 -21.34 -0.59 8.74
N ALA A 20 -21.09 -0.19 9.97
CA ALA A 20 -22.11 0.37 10.85
C ALA A 20 -22.70 1.71 10.36
N THR A 21 -21.96 2.50 9.59
CA THR A 21 -22.34 3.84 9.13
C THR A 21 -22.40 3.96 7.61
N ARG A 22 -22.28 2.84 6.87
CA ARG A 22 -22.07 2.80 5.42
C ARG A 22 -23.05 3.65 4.59
N ASP A 23 -24.31 3.69 4.97
CA ASP A 23 -25.29 4.43 4.20
C ASP A 23 -25.08 5.95 4.36
N VAL A 24 -24.84 6.41 5.58
CA VAL A 24 -24.53 7.83 5.88
C VAL A 24 -23.20 8.24 5.27
N ASP A 25 -22.15 7.37 5.40
CA ASP A 25 -20.82 7.63 4.84
C ASP A 25 -20.90 7.75 3.31
N MET A 26 -21.64 6.86 2.65
CA MET A 26 -21.82 6.89 1.19
C MET A 26 -22.67 8.04 0.71
N GLU A 27 -23.75 8.40 1.41
CA GLU A 27 -24.55 9.58 1.09
C GLU A 27 -23.70 10.84 1.17
N ARG A 28 -22.88 10.96 2.22
CA ARG A 28 -21.95 12.07 2.37
C ARG A 28 -20.94 12.09 1.23
N ALA A 29 -20.26 10.99 0.95
CA ALA A 29 -19.30 10.91 -0.15
C ALA A 29 -19.93 11.35 -1.48
N ILE A 30 -21.12 10.85 -1.80
CA ILE A 30 -21.82 11.19 -3.05
C ILE A 30 -22.21 12.67 -3.11
N SER A 31 -22.73 13.24 -2.01
CA SER A 31 -23.16 14.63 -1.96
C SER A 31 -22.00 15.65 -1.98
N GLU A 32 -20.84 15.24 -1.44
CA GLU A 32 -19.64 16.10 -1.35
C GLU A 32 -18.63 15.84 -2.50
N LYS A 33 -18.99 15.02 -3.49
CA LYS A 33 -18.08 14.69 -4.60
C LYS A 33 -17.64 15.94 -5.36
N GLY A 34 -16.30 16.11 -5.47
CA GLY A 34 -15.68 17.26 -6.13
C GLY A 34 -15.73 18.57 -5.33
N ALA A 35 -16.43 18.60 -4.18
CA ALA A 35 -16.55 19.82 -3.37
C ALA A 35 -15.23 20.34 -2.81
N PHE A 36 -14.24 19.46 -2.70
CA PHE A 36 -12.92 19.77 -2.13
C PHE A 36 -11.81 19.86 -3.18
N ASP A 37 -12.14 19.64 -4.45
CA ASP A 37 -11.10 19.58 -5.49
C ASP A 37 -10.53 20.97 -5.76
N VAL A 38 -9.20 21.07 -5.77
CA VAL A 38 -8.45 22.29 -6.10
C VAL A 38 -7.39 21.96 -7.14
N ASP A 39 -7.67 22.26 -8.39
CA ASP A 39 -6.81 21.98 -9.55
C ASP A 39 -6.25 20.55 -9.52
N ASP A 40 -4.91 20.40 -9.70
CA ASP A 40 -4.18 19.15 -9.55
C ASP A 40 -3.51 18.99 -8.16
N LEU A 41 -3.77 19.92 -7.23
CA LEU A 41 -3.12 19.95 -5.91
C LEU A 41 -3.85 19.15 -4.84
N PHE A 42 -5.18 19.19 -4.86
CA PHE A 42 -6.00 18.50 -3.87
C PHE A 42 -7.23 17.85 -4.53
N LYS A 43 -7.50 16.59 -4.20
CA LYS A 43 -8.69 15.86 -4.64
C LYS A 43 -9.22 14.96 -3.55
N VAL A 44 -10.54 14.69 -3.58
CA VAL A 44 -11.19 13.67 -2.75
C VAL A 44 -12.05 12.80 -3.65
N ASP A 45 -11.44 11.82 -4.29
CA ASP A 45 -12.05 10.96 -5.30
C ASP A 45 -12.00 9.46 -4.96
N THR A 46 -11.71 9.13 -3.72
CA THR A 46 -11.49 7.76 -3.25
C THR A 46 -12.35 7.46 -2.02
N VAL A 47 -12.93 6.26 -1.97
CA VAL A 47 -13.56 5.72 -0.76
C VAL A 47 -12.62 4.70 -0.13
N LYS A 48 -12.33 4.90 1.16
CA LYS A 48 -11.46 4.02 1.97
C LYS A 48 -12.28 3.06 2.82
N TYR A 49 -11.87 1.81 2.80
CA TYR A 49 -12.41 0.73 3.62
C TYR A 49 -11.31 0.09 4.47
N PHE A 50 -11.69 -0.43 5.63
CA PHE A 50 -10.90 -1.35 6.44
C PHE A 50 -11.69 -2.64 6.53
N ILE A 51 -11.22 -3.71 5.91
CA ILE A 51 -11.94 -4.99 5.89
C ILE A 51 -11.55 -5.89 7.04
N ASP A 52 -10.30 -5.81 7.50
CA ASP A 52 -9.82 -6.53 8.68
C ASP A 52 -8.95 -5.61 9.56
N GLU A 53 -8.81 -6.01 10.82
CA GLU A 53 -7.90 -5.41 11.81
C GLU A 53 -7.06 -6.50 12.46
N ASN A 54 -7.55 -7.74 12.46
CA ASN A 54 -7.01 -8.92 13.12
C ASN A 54 -6.58 -10.01 12.11
N ILE A 55 -6.00 -9.64 10.98
CA ILE A 55 -5.41 -10.54 9.98
C ILE A 55 -6.36 -11.71 9.64
N ALA A 56 -7.47 -11.41 8.94
CA ALA A 56 -8.44 -12.43 8.55
C ALA A 56 -7.84 -13.41 7.52
N MET A 57 -7.72 -14.69 7.90
CA MET A 57 -7.08 -15.75 7.11
C MET A 57 -8.12 -16.74 6.56
N VAL A 58 -7.84 -17.33 5.40
CA VAL A 58 -8.66 -18.40 4.82
C VAL A 58 -8.63 -19.65 5.70
N GLU A 59 -7.42 -20.05 6.12
CA GLU A 59 -7.24 -21.18 7.02
C GLU A 59 -7.27 -20.74 8.48
N PRO A 60 -7.83 -21.52 9.40
CA PRO A 60 -7.83 -21.22 10.82
C PRO A 60 -6.43 -20.97 11.36
N TYR A 61 -6.34 -20.19 12.44
CA TYR A 61 -5.10 -20.07 13.21
C TYR A 61 -4.68 -21.41 13.82
N PRO A 62 -3.37 -21.61 14.08
CA PRO A 62 -2.90 -22.79 14.79
C PRO A 62 -3.58 -22.96 16.15
N ASP A 63 -3.85 -24.22 16.56
CA ASP A 63 -4.51 -24.53 17.83
C ASP A 63 -3.73 -24.03 19.07
N GLU A 64 -2.41 -23.91 18.95
CA GLU A 64 -1.56 -23.38 20.02
C GLU A 64 -1.73 -21.87 20.19
N PHE A 65 -2.36 -21.19 19.25
CA PHE A 65 -2.61 -19.76 19.38
C PHE A 65 -3.62 -19.54 20.51
N CYS A 66 -3.06 -19.31 21.68
CA CYS A 66 -3.85 -19.00 22.86
C CYS A 66 -4.24 -17.54 22.84
N ASP A 67 -5.45 -17.34 23.12
CA ASP A 67 -6.29 -16.21 23.47
C ASP A 67 -5.68 -15.14 24.43
N ALA A 68 -4.37 -15.01 24.49
CA ALA A 68 -3.72 -13.96 25.28
C ALA A 68 -4.01 -12.53 24.78
N SER A 69 -4.57 -12.44 23.56
CA SER A 69 -5.01 -11.19 22.92
C SER A 69 -6.52 -11.05 22.81
N GLY A 70 -7.30 -12.03 23.34
CA GLY A 70 -8.76 -12.06 23.19
C GLY A 70 -9.23 -12.52 21.80
N MET A 71 -8.37 -13.10 20.98
CA MET A 71 -8.75 -13.64 19.67
C MET A 71 -9.32 -15.04 19.81
N PRO A 72 -10.46 -15.37 19.20
CA PRO A 72 -11.02 -16.69 19.22
C PRO A 72 -10.09 -17.73 18.60
N ARG A 73 -9.91 -18.89 19.23
CA ARG A 73 -9.19 -20.01 18.63
C ARG A 73 -9.88 -20.46 17.36
N GLY A 74 -9.10 -20.65 16.30
CA GLY A 74 -9.62 -21.15 15.03
C GLY A 74 -10.42 -20.15 14.23
N SER A 75 -10.35 -18.86 14.56
CA SER A 75 -11.10 -17.80 13.88
C SER A 75 -10.39 -17.21 12.67
N GLY A 76 -9.48 -17.93 12.06
CA GLY A 76 -8.86 -17.52 10.80
C GLY A 76 -9.84 -17.27 9.66
N THR A 77 -11.12 -17.18 9.94
CA THR A 77 -12.21 -17.08 8.98
C THR A 77 -12.89 -15.71 9.07
N ALA A 78 -14.15 -15.66 8.64
CA ALA A 78 -14.97 -14.45 8.57
C ALA A 78 -15.08 -13.64 9.88
N GLU A 79 -14.75 -14.22 11.03
CA GLU A 79 -14.77 -13.53 12.32
C GLU A 79 -13.70 -12.42 12.45
N GLY A 80 -12.61 -12.52 11.67
CA GLY A 80 -11.58 -11.46 11.57
C GLY A 80 -11.98 -10.28 10.71
N LEU A 81 -13.11 -10.37 9.99
CA LEU A 81 -13.58 -9.32 9.11
C LEU A 81 -14.41 -8.28 9.87
N LEU A 82 -14.17 -7.01 9.58
CA LEU A 82 -14.90 -5.86 10.16
C LEU A 82 -16.25 -5.59 9.46
N TRP A 83 -16.54 -6.32 8.39
CA TRP A 83 -17.69 -6.11 7.54
C TRP A 83 -18.56 -7.37 7.39
N ASN A 84 -19.87 -7.16 7.33
CA ASN A 84 -20.72 -8.12 6.66
C ASN A 84 -20.41 -8.08 5.15
N ILE A 85 -20.03 -9.20 4.56
CA ILE A 85 -19.53 -9.23 3.17
C ILE A 85 -20.57 -8.77 2.14
N ARG A 86 -21.86 -9.02 2.36
CA ARG A 86 -22.90 -8.47 1.49
C ARG A 86 -22.90 -6.94 1.53
N ASN A 87 -22.91 -6.35 2.73
CA ASN A 87 -22.88 -4.90 2.92
C ASN A 87 -21.63 -4.29 2.28
N TYR A 88 -20.49 -4.95 2.43
CA TYR A 88 -19.22 -4.54 1.86
C TYR A 88 -19.27 -4.46 0.33
N ARG A 89 -19.75 -5.53 -0.33
CA ARG A 89 -19.91 -5.59 -1.78
C ARG A 89 -20.89 -4.53 -2.29
N GLU A 90 -22.04 -4.40 -1.64
CA GLU A 90 -23.06 -3.38 -2.00
C GLU A 90 -22.50 -1.95 -1.86
N SER A 91 -21.72 -1.67 -0.81
CA SER A 91 -21.06 -0.37 -0.61
C SER A 91 -20.03 -0.06 -1.70
N MET A 92 -19.19 -1.03 -2.07
CA MET A 92 -18.24 -0.87 -3.19
C MET A 92 -18.94 -0.59 -4.51
N GLU A 93 -20.01 -1.32 -4.81
CA GLU A 93 -20.82 -1.07 -6.02
C GLU A 93 -21.41 0.35 -6.02
N LYS A 94 -21.90 0.84 -4.88
CA LYS A 94 -22.38 2.23 -4.74
C LYS A 94 -21.27 3.23 -5.03
N ALA A 95 -20.06 3.01 -4.45
CA ALA A 95 -18.91 3.88 -4.66
C ALA A 95 -18.49 3.92 -6.14
N LYS A 96 -18.39 2.75 -6.81
CA LYS A 96 -18.06 2.64 -8.23
C LYS A 96 -19.10 3.34 -9.12
N LYS A 97 -20.40 3.13 -8.86
CA LYS A 97 -21.49 3.83 -9.58
C LYS A 97 -21.39 5.35 -9.43
N ALA A 98 -20.93 5.82 -8.28
CA ALA A 98 -20.71 7.24 -8.03
C ALA A 98 -19.37 7.76 -8.61
N GLY A 99 -18.57 6.90 -9.25
CA GLY A 99 -17.31 7.26 -9.89
C GLY A 99 -16.16 7.48 -8.90
N TYR A 100 -16.12 6.72 -7.81
CA TYR A 100 -15.02 6.73 -6.85
C TYR A 100 -14.00 5.62 -7.09
N ASN A 101 -12.73 5.93 -6.90
CA ASN A 101 -11.68 4.95 -6.65
C ASN A 101 -11.96 4.19 -5.36
N ILE A 102 -11.46 2.97 -5.25
CA ILE A 102 -11.59 2.15 -4.04
C ILE A 102 -10.21 1.93 -3.43
N HIS A 103 -10.07 2.17 -2.13
CA HIS A 103 -8.84 1.90 -1.39
C HIS A 103 -9.17 1.09 -0.14
N VAL A 104 -8.61 -0.11 -0.02
CA VAL A 104 -8.92 -1.04 1.06
C VAL A 104 -7.67 -1.39 1.85
N HIS A 105 -7.78 -1.36 3.18
CA HIS A 105 -6.81 -1.95 4.09
C HIS A 105 -7.07 -3.45 4.20
N CYS A 106 -6.08 -4.27 3.90
CA CYS A 106 -6.12 -5.73 4.02
C CYS A 106 -4.80 -6.24 4.59
N PHE A 107 -4.86 -6.99 5.68
CA PHE A 107 -3.72 -7.72 6.25
C PHE A 107 -3.76 -9.20 5.89
N GLY A 108 -4.86 -9.87 6.13
CA GLY A 108 -5.02 -11.31 5.90
C GLY A 108 -5.31 -11.68 4.46
N ASP A 109 -5.06 -12.95 4.14
CA ASP A 109 -5.32 -13.48 2.80
C ASP A 109 -6.82 -13.66 2.52
N LEU A 110 -7.66 -13.89 3.55
CA LEU A 110 -9.12 -13.88 3.40
C LEU A 110 -9.62 -12.46 3.09
N ALA A 111 -9.16 -11.46 3.85
CA ALA A 111 -9.49 -10.05 3.62
C ALA A 111 -9.11 -9.61 2.21
N THR A 112 -7.91 -9.98 1.77
CA THR A 112 -7.41 -9.69 0.42
C THR A 112 -8.28 -10.36 -0.64
N ARG A 113 -8.63 -11.65 -0.49
CA ARG A 113 -9.47 -12.41 -1.42
C ARG A 113 -10.87 -11.84 -1.54
N GLU A 114 -11.55 -11.58 -0.43
CA GLU A 114 -12.89 -10.98 -0.42
C GLU A 114 -12.90 -9.59 -1.06
N THR A 115 -11.80 -8.84 -0.90
CA THR A 115 -11.63 -7.55 -1.55
C THR A 115 -11.43 -7.68 -3.05
N ILE A 116 -10.59 -8.61 -3.51
CA ILE A 116 -10.39 -8.90 -4.94
C ILE A 116 -11.73 -9.28 -5.58
N ASP A 117 -12.49 -10.20 -4.98
CA ASP A 117 -13.80 -10.61 -5.47
C ASP A 117 -14.78 -9.43 -5.58
N SER A 118 -14.80 -8.58 -4.56
CA SER A 118 -15.68 -7.41 -4.51
C SER A 118 -15.31 -6.37 -5.55
N MET A 119 -14.02 -6.11 -5.75
CA MET A 119 -13.50 -5.20 -6.77
C MET A 119 -13.83 -5.70 -8.17
N ILE A 120 -13.52 -6.97 -8.49
CA ILE A 120 -13.84 -7.58 -9.79
C ILE A 120 -15.33 -7.48 -10.08
N ASN A 121 -16.19 -7.83 -9.12
CA ASN A 121 -17.65 -7.74 -9.29
C ASN A 121 -18.14 -6.30 -9.51
N SER A 122 -17.46 -5.31 -8.97
CA SER A 122 -17.82 -3.89 -9.11
C SER A 122 -17.35 -3.26 -10.43
N GLN A 123 -16.40 -3.88 -11.14
CA GLN A 123 -15.86 -3.37 -12.42
C GLN A 123 -16.91 -3.23 -13.53
N LYS A 124 -18.02 -3.94 -13.44
CA LYS A 124 -19.17 -3.73 -14.36
C LYS A 124 -19.69 -2.30 -14.37
N TYR A 125 -19.42 -1.51 -13.33
CA TYR A 125 -19.79 -0.09 -13.21
C TYR A 125 -18.69 0.87 -13.68
N ASP A 126 -17.52 0.34 -14.06
CA ASP A 126 -16.41 1.08 -14.64
C ASP A 126 -15.83 0.27 -15.83
N PRO A 127 -16.59 0.06 -16.90
CA PRO A 127 -16.17 -0.81 -18.02
C PRO A 127 -14.93 -0.30 -18.75
N GLU A 128 -14.67 1.01 -18.70
CA GLU A 128 -13.47 1.62 -19.29
C GLU A 128 -12.26 1.57 -18.33
N ARG A 129 -12.41 1.04 -17.11
CA ARG A 129 -11.37 0.90 -16.08
C ARG A 129 -10.61 2.21 -15.81
N LYS A 130 -11.34 3.30 -15.73
CA LYS A 130 -10.80 4.63 -15.40
C LYS A 130 -10.54 4.84 -13.92
N LEU A 131 -11.32 4.13 -13.08
CA LEU A 131 -11.17 4.19 -11.63
C LEU A 131 -10.08 3.24 -11.16
N ARG A 132 -9.43 3.59 -10.07
CA ARG A 132 -8.37 2.79 -9.46
C ARG A 132 -8.92 1.94 -8.33
N ASP A 133 -8.59 0.65 -8.36
CA ASP A 133 -8.84 -0.30 -7.28
C ASP A 133 -7.52 -0.58 -6.59
N ILE A 134 -7.45 -0.31 -5.27
CA ILE A 134 -6.21 -0.31 -4.51
C ILE A 134 -6.38 -1.16 -3.27
N ILE A 135 -5.50 -2.15 -3.07
CA ILE A 135 -5.39 -2.91 -1.83
C ILE A 135 -4.11 -2.50 -1.13
N ALA A 136 -4.23 -2.06 0.12
CA ALA A 136 -3.10 -1.64 0.93
C ALA A 136 -2.61 -2.77 1.85
N HIS A 137 -1.30 -2.77 2.11
CA HIS A 137 -0.56 -3.60 3.05
C HIS A 137 -0.29 -5.01 2.55
N ILE A 138 -1.30 -5.86 2.39
CA ILE A 138 -1.20 -7.23 1.88
C ILE A 138 -0.11 -8.01 2.62
N PHE A 139 -0.29 -8.23 3.94
CA PHE A 139 0.68 -9.02 4.70
C PHE A 139 0.72 -10.46 4.22
N PHE A 140 -0.45 -10.98 3.86
CA PHE A 140 -0.62 -12.33 3.35
C PHE A 140 -1.53 -12.32 2.12
N ILE A 141 -1.21 -13.20 1.17
CA ILE A 141 -2.03 -13.40 -0.03
C ILE A 141 -2.14 -14.89 -0.33
N HIS A 142 -3.31 -15.33 -0.77
CA HIS A 142 -3.52 -16.71 -1.16
C HIS A 142 -2.95 -16.98 -2.56
N GLN A 143 -2.50 -18.23 -2.78
CA GLN A 143 -2.00 -18.66 -4.08
C GLN A 143 -3.04 -18.41 -5.19
N GLY A 144 -2.61 -17.83 -6.31
CA GLY A 144 -3.44 -17.48 -7.46
C GLY A 144 -4.12 -16.12 -7.37
N ASP A 145 -4.15 -15.48 -6.20
CA ASP A 145 -4.73 -14.14 -6.06
C ASP A 145 -3.85 -13.02 -6.63
N PRO A 146 -2.50 -13.11 -6.65
CA PRO A 146 -1.66 -12.15 -7.37
C PRO A 146 -2.01 -12.03 -8.86
N GLU A 147 -2.20 -13.15 -9.54
CA GLU A 147 -2.58 -13.20 -10.96
C GLU A 147 -3.97 -12.58 -11.18
N ARG A 148 -4.92 -12.86 -10.29
CA ARG A 148 -6.26 -12.26 -10.32
C ARG A 148 -6.22 -10.74 -10.13
N MET A 149 -5.36 -10.24 -9.24
CA MET A 149 -5.15 -8.81 -9.06
C MET A 149 -4.59 -8.18 -10.34
N ALA A 150 -3.58 -8.81 -10.96
CA ALA A 150 -2.97 -8.32 -12.18
C ALA A 150 -3.98 -8.26 -13.33
N ASP A 151 -4.74 -9.33 -13.56
CA ASP A 151 -5.77 -9.43 -14.61
C ASP A 151 -6.88 -8.39 -14.41
N ALA A 152 -7.24 -8.13 -13.16
CA ALA A 152 -8.24 -7.13 -12.79
C ALA A 152 -7.70 -5.70 -12.80
N GLY A 153 -6.39 -5.49 -12.91
CA GLY A 153 -5.75 -4.17 -12.82
C GLY A 153 -5.78 -3.56 -11.42
N ILE A 154 -5.91 -4.41 -10.39
CA ILE A 154 -5.89 -3.98 -8.99
C ILE A 154 -4.45 -3.63 -8.58
N ILE A 155 -4.29 -2.49 -7.91
CA ILE A 155 -3.00 -1.94 -7.48
C ILE A 155 -2.71 -2.42 -6.06
N ALA A 156 -1.47 -2.83 -5.78
CA ALA A 156 -0.98 -3.08 -4.44
C ALA A 156 -0.30 -1.80 -3.89
N SER A 157 -0.83 -1.24 -2.80
CA SER A 157 -0.21 -0.13 -2.07
C SER A 157 0.57 -0.68 -0.88
N ILE A 158 1.89 -0.81 -1.00
CA ILE A 158 2.74 -1.53 -0.06
C ILE A 158 3.65 -0.60 0.74
N GLN A 159 4.12 -1.09 1.89
CA GLN A 159 4.98 -0.35 2.82
C GLN A 159 6.34 -1.04 2.96
N PRO A 160 7.30 -0.74 2.06
CA PRO A 160 8.58 -1.45 2.02
C PRO A 160 9.37 -1.44 3.34
N GLN A 161 9.25 -0.37 4.14
CA GLN A 161 9.95 -0.28 5.43
C GLN A 161 9.52 -1.38 6.41
N TRP A 162 8.31 -1.95 6.27
CA TRP A 162 7.81 -3.02 7.13
C TRP A 162 8.40 -4.39 6.82
N GLU A 163 8.98 -4.55 5.62
CA GLU A 163 9.55 -5.81 5.16
C GLU A 163 10.86 -6.20 5.87
N SER A 164 11.44 -5.29 6.66
CA SER A 164 12.59 -5.57 7.54
C SER A 164 12.20 -6.34 8.81
N ALA A 165 10.92 -6.71 8.97
CA ALA A 165 10.46 -7.51 10.08
C ALA A 165 11.32 -8.76 10.27
N ASN A 166 11.68 -9.03 11.49
CA ASN A 166 12.41 -10.24 11.86
C ASN A 166 11.66 -11.00 12.95
N VAL A 167 12.04 -12.26 13.13
CA VAL A 167 11.40 -13.18 14.08
C VAL A 167 11.36 -12.62 15.52
N LYS A 168 12.36 -11.83 15.93
CA LYS A 168 12.43 -11.31 17.30
C LYS A 168 11.41 -10.20 17.55
N ASP A 169 11.24 -9.29 16.58
CA ASP A 169 10.28 -8.18 16.72
C ASP A 169 8.85 -8.63 16.40
N SER A 170 8.72 -9.62 15.52
CA SER A 170 7.44 -10.12 15.04
C SER A 170 6.98 -11.41 15.75
N GLY A 171 7.63 -11.77 16.86
CA GLY A 171 7.32 -12.98 17.63
C GLY A 171 5.84 -13.18 17.94
N PRO A 172 5.09 -12.15 18.41
CA PRO A 172 3.66 -12.26 18.63
C PRO A 172 2.89 -12.59 17.36
N LEU A 173 3.22 -11.96 16.24
CA LEU A 173 2.58 -12.22 14.95
C LEU A 173 2.92 -13.61 14.41
N GLN A 174 4.18 -14.04 14.53
CA GLN A 174 4.59 -15.40 14.15
C GLN A 174 3.83 -16.45 14.95
N THR A 175 3.69 -16.26 16.26
CA THR A 175 2.91 -17.16 17.11
C THR A 175 1.43 -17.20 16.68
N MET A 176 0.88 -16.04 16.34
CA MET A 176 -0.52 -15.90 15.92
C MET A 176 -0.81 -16.63 14.61
N VAL A 177 -0.03 -16.39 13.57
CA VAL A 177 -0.31 -16.94 12.23
C VAL A 177 0.34 -18.32 11.99
N GLY A 178 1.27 -18.73 12.84
CA GLY A 178 2.08 -19.92 12.69
C GLY A 178 3.33 -19.69 11.84
N GLU A 179 4.37 -20.49 12.09
CA GLU A 179 5.70 -20.31 11.50
C GLU A 179 5.71 -20.33 9.97
N GLU A 180 4.99 -21.27 9.36
CA GLU A 180 4.98 -21.45 7.91
C GLU A 180 4.30 -20.27 7.19
N ARG A 181 3.20 -19.77 7.72
CA ARG A 181 2.53 -18.58 7.15
C ARG A 181 3.38 -17.34 7.34
N PHE A 182 3.99 -17.18 8.52
CA PHE A 182 4.87 -16.05 8.81
C PHE A 182 6.03 -15.96 7.81
N LYS A 183 6.61 -17.09 7.40
CA LYS A 183 7.65 -17.12 6.35
C LYS A 183 7.19 -16.58 5.00
N GLY A 184 5.89 -16.61 4.71
CA GLY A 184 5.29 -16.08 3.48
C GLY A 184 4.88 -14.59 3.56
N MET A 185 5.14 -13.92 4.67
CA MET A 185 4.71 -12.54 4.90
C MET A 185 5.37 -11.54 3.94
N TYR A 186 4.61 -10.49 3.57
CA TYR A 186 4.99 -9.45 2.62
C TYR A 186 5.38 -10.01 1.23
N PRO A 187 4.41 -10.54 0.46
CA PRO A 187 4.62 -11.22 -0.82
C PRO A 187 4.84 -10.25 -1.99
N ASN A 188 5.60 -9.17 -1.78
CA ASN A 188 5.70 -8.05 -2.71
C ASN A 188 6.42 -8.41 -4.02
N GLY A 189 7.43 -9.29 -3.95
CA GLY A 189 8.08 -9.81 -5.15
C GLY A 189 7.15 -10.72 -5.97
N SER A 190 6.32 -11.51 -5.32
CA SER A 190 5.30 -12.35 -5.99
C SER A 190 4.24 -11.49 -6.68
N LEU A 191 3.77 -10.43 -6.02
CA LEU A 191 2.86 -9.46 -6.64
C LEU A 191 3.47 -8.83 -7.90
N ALA A 192 4.71 -8.35 -7.81
CA ALA A 192 5.42 -7.76 -8.94
C ALA A 192 5.64 -8.77 -10.09
N ARG A 193 6.04 -10.01 -9.77
CA ARG A 193 6.22 -11.08 -10.77
C ARG A 193 4.93 -11.49 -11.47
N ALA A 194 3.80 -11.44 -10.77
CA ALA A 194 2.47 -11.66 -11.36
C ALA A 194 2.01 -10.49 -12.24
N GLY A 195 2.72 -9.37 -12.27
CA GLY A 195 2.36 -8.19 -13.03
C GLY A 195 1.47 -7.19 -12.29
N VAL A 196 1.28 -7.36 -10.99
CA VAL A 196 0.57 -6.38 -10.15
C VAL A 196 1.40 -5.09 -10.07
N ARG A 197 0.76 -3.96 -10.28
CA ARG A 197 1.39 -2.66 -10.09
C ARG A 197 1.52 -2.36 -8.60
N CYS A 198 2.74 -2.40 -8.09
CA CYS A 198 3.05 -2.09 -6.69
C CYS A 198 3.39 -0.60 -6.56
N ALA A 199 2.59 0.14 -5.80
CA ALA A 199 2.82 1.53 -5.42
C ALA A 199 3.29 1.58 -3.96
N ASN A 200 4.36 2.31 -3.67
CA ASN A 200 4.97 2.34 -2.35
C ASN A 200 4.47 3.53 -1.52
N GLY A 201 4.35 3.33 -0.23
CA GLY A 201 4.01 4.35 0.75
C GLY A 201 4.62 4.03 2.12
N SER A 202 4.62 4.99 3.04
CA SER A 202 5.15 4.78 4.40
C SER A 202 4.07 4.45 5.42
N ASP A 203 2.80 4.69 5.06
CA ASP A 203 1.71 4.71 6.02
C ASP A 203 2.02 5.63 7.21
N PHE A 204 2.49 6.86 6.89
CA PHE A 204 2.79 7.86 7.91
C PHE A 204 1.52 8.11 8.76
N THR A 205 1.59 8.01 10.04
CA THR A 205 2.71 8.08 11.02
C THR A 205 3.24 6.71 11.50
N VAL A 206 2.85 5.60 10.90
CA VAL A 206 3.36 4.27 11.30
C VAL A 206 4.86 4.17 11.02
N THR A 207 5.28 4.56 9.81
CA THR A 207 6.71 4.74 9.50
C THR A 207 6.97 6.13 8.92
N MET A 208 8.22 6.57 9.02
CA MET A 208 8.62 7.87 8.47
C MET A 208 8.67 7.82 6.95
N THR A 209 8.36 8.96 6.32
CA THR A 209 8.38 9.11 4.87
C THR A 209 9.81 9.24 4.34
N ASN A 210 10.53 8.12 4.24
CA ASN A 210 11.87 8.07 3.65
C ASN A 210 11.91 7.02 2.53
N ALA A 211 11.80 7.49 1.29
CA ALA A 211 11.80 6.62 0.11
C ALA A 211 13.13 5.86 -0.05
N LEU A 212 14.27 6.45 0.29
CA LEU A 212 15.57 5.79 0.17
C LEU A 212 15.72 4.63 1.16
N GLU A 213 15.17 4.76 2.38
CA GLU A 213 15.05 3.63 3.30
C GLU A 213 14.12 2.56 2.74
N GLY A 214 12.96 2.95 2.21
CA GLY A 214 12.01 2.02 1.59
C GLY A 214 12.64 1.23 0.44
N ILE A 215 13.41 1.89 -0.44
CA ILE A 215 14.13 1.23 -1.54
C ILE A 215 15.17 0.23 -0.98
N SER A 216 15.99 0.67 -0.01
CA SER A 216 16.99 -0.20 0.61
C SER A 216 16.36 -1.43 1.25
N VAL A 217 15.26 -1.26 2.01
CA VAL A 217 14.54 -2.37 2.66
C VAL A 217 13.89 -3.29 1.63
N ALA A 218 13.20 -2.77 0.64
CA ALA A 218 12.58 -3.58 -0.41
C ALA A 218 13.58 -4.52 -1.11
N MET A 219 14.81 -4.03 -1.35
CA MET A 219 15.86 -4.79 -2.02
C MET A 219 16.59 -5.78 -1.09
N THR A 220 16.72 -5.45 0.20
CA THR A 220 17.53 -6.24 1.16
C THR A 220 16.70 -7.03 2.15
N ARG A 221 15.48 -6.58 2.43
CA ARG A 221 14.58 -7.04 3.50
C ARG A 221 15.25 -7.03 4.89
N LYS A 222 16.18 -6.10 5.08
CA LYS A 222 16.92 -5.88 6.33
C LYS A 222 16.61 -4.50 6.88
N TYR A 223 16.84 -4.31 8.17
CA TYR A 223 16.85 -2.96 8.73
C TYR A 223 17.87 -2.09 8.01
N PRO A 224 17.50 -0.87 7.61
CA PRO A 224 18.43 0.03 6.93
C PRO A 224 19.54 0.50 7.87
N LYS A 225 20.74 0.74 7.34
CA LYS A 225 21.94 1.09 8.13
C LYS A 225 21.78 2.35 9.00
N ASN A 226 20.90 3.26 8.62
CA ASN A 226 20.59 4.48 9.39
C ASN A 226 19.49 4.28 10.43
N HIS A 227 18.91 3.08 10.55
CA HIS A 227 17.86 2.81 11.52
C HIS A 227 18.44 2.51 12.90
N LYS A 228 17.79 3.00 13.98
CA LYS A 228 18.23 2.83 15.38
C LYS A 228 18.41 1.36 15.81
N TYR A 229 17.74 0.43 15.17
CA TYR A 229 17.82 -1.01 15.46
C TYR A 229 18.77 -1.76 14.54
N TYR A 230 19.48 -1.09 13.63
CA TYR A 230 20.38 -1.75 12.70
C TYR A 230 21.41 -2.63 13.41
N GLU A 231 22.15 -2.10 14.37
CA GLU A 231 23.19 -2.84 15.11
C GLU A 231 22.62 -4.05 15.88
N THR A 232 21.35 -3.99 16.29
CA THR A 232 20.70 -5.09 17.00
C THR A 232 20.32 -6.23 16.08
N TYR A 233 19.95 -5.93 14.83
CA TYR A 233 19.34 -6.89 13.91
C TYR A 233 20.07 -7.10 12.60
N LYS A 234 21.24 -6.47 12.36
CA LYS A 234 22.00 -6.59 11.10
C LYS A 234 22.35 -8.02 10.71
N ASP A 235 22.53 -8.90 11.70
CA ASP A 235 22.87 -10.31 11.52
C ASP A 235 21.64 -11.24 11.68
N ALA A 236 20.44 -10.68 11.84
CA ALA A 236 19.23 -11.47 11.93
C ALA A 236 18.89 -12.13 10.58
N PRO A 237 18.29 -13.33 10.59
CA PRO A 237 17.79 -13.95 9.36
C PRO A 237 16.81 -13.05 8.62
N VAL A 238 16.98 -12.96 7.32
CA VAL A 238 16.06 -12.18 6.45
C VAL A 238 14.75 -12.93 6.32
N LEU A 239 13.64 -12.23 6.57
CA LEU A 239 12.32 -12.78 6.36
C LEU A 239 12.02 -12.82 4.85
N ASN A 240 11.67 -14.02 4.36
CA ASN A 240 11.15 -14.23 3.01
C ASN A 240 12.03 -13.57 1.89
N PRO A 241 13.33 -13.91 1.77
CA PRO A 241 14.26 -13.21 0.88
C PRO A 241 13.91 -13.32 -0.61
N VAL A 242 13.09 -14.30 -1.00
CA VAL A 242 12.63 -14.47 -2.39
C VAL A 242 11.67 -13.37 -2.85
N GLU A 243 11.14 -12.61 -1.91
CA GLU A 243 10.25 -11.49 -2.15
C GLU A 243 10.97 -10.13 -2.24
N ALA A 244 12.31 -10.13 -2.22
CA ALA A 244 13.08 -8.91 -2.42
C ALA A 244 12.83 -8.30 -3.81
N ALA A 245 12.65 -6.99 -3.84
CA ALA A 245 12.41 -6.24 -5.06
C ALA A 245 13.71 -5.93 -5.81
N THR A 246 13.62 -5.68 -7.11
CA THR A 246 14.73 -5.07 -7.88
C THR A 246 14.80 -3.56 -7.62
N LEU A 247 15.96 -2.94 -7.89
CA LEU A 247 16.09 -1.48 -7.83
C LEU A 247 15.05 -0.78 -8.73
N LYS A 248 14.85 -1.32 -9.95
CA LYS A 248 13.87 -0.79 -10.90
C LYS A 248 12.46 -0.80 -10.33
N ASP A 249 12.01 -1.95 -9.81
CA ASP A 249 10.66 -2.08 -9.23
C ASP A 249 10.49 -1.15 -8.04
N SER A 250 11.53 -1.05 -7.19
CA SER A 250 11.52 -0.15 -6.04
C SER A 250 11.40 1.32 -6.46
N ILE A 251 12.19 1.79 -7.43
CA ILE A 251 12.07 3.17 -7.94
C ILE A 251 10.71 3.40 -8.59
N MET A 252 10.23 2.48 -9.43
CA MET A 252 8.91 2.59 -10.05
C MET A 252 7.80 2.67 -9.00
N GLY A 253 7.94 1.92 -7.91
CA GLY A 253 6.99 1.93 -6.79
C GLY A 253 6.90 3.29 -6.09
N TRP A 254 7.98 4.04 -6.00
CA TRP A 254 8.01 5.38 -5.40
C TRP A 254 7.75 6.51 -6.41
N THR A 255 7.56 6.21 -7.68
CA THR A 255 7.42 7.22 -8.74
C THR A 255 6.19 6.95 -9.62
N ILE A 256 6.36 6.34 -10.78
CA ILE A 256 5.29 6.20 -11.77
C ILE A 256 4.11 5.34 -11.29
N ASN A 257 4.35 4.33 -10.43
CA ASN A 257 3.26 3.50 -9.93
C ASN A 257 2.38 4.27 -8.93
N VAL A 258 2.98 5.13 -8.10
CA VAL A 258 2.22 6.05 -7.22
C VAL A 258 1.45 7.06 -8.05
N ALA A 259 2.07 7.63 -9.10
CA ALA A 259 1.37 8.55 -9.99
C ALA A 259 0.16 7.87 -10.66
N TYR A 260 0.32 6.61 -11.09
CA TYR A 260 -0.77 5.79 -11.64
C TYR A 260 -1.87 5.51 -10.60
N GLN A 261 -1.50 5.20 -9.36
CA GLN A 261 -2.47 4.97 -8.28
C GLN A 261 -3.41 6.17 -8.08
N PHE A 262 -2.90 7.37 -8.28
CA PHE A 262 -3.67 8.62 -8.14
C PHE A 262 -4.21 9.17 -9.47
N GLY A 263 -4.13 8.40 -10.58
CA GLY A 263 -4.59 8.84 -11.90
C GLY A 263 -3.85 10.07 -12.41
N ARG A 264 -2.54 10.18 -12.15
CA ARG A 264 -1.68 11.32 -12.46
C ARG A 264 -0.45 10.92 -13.30
N GLU A 265 -0.44 9.71 -13.83
CA GLU A 265 0.66 9.18 -14.63
C GLU A 265 0.98 9.99 -15.89
N ASP A 266 0.00 10.71 -16.42
CA ASP A 266 0.18 11.62 -17.57
C ASP A 266 0.78 12.97 -17.16
N ILE A 267 0.76 13.29 -15.85
CA ILE A 267 1.23 14.57 -15.32
C ILE A 267 2.61 14.44 -14.68
N THR A 268 2.87 13.33 -13.98
CA THR A 268 4.08 13.15 -13.16
C THR A 268 4.50 11.68 -13.06
N GLY A 269 5.52 11.38 -12.25
CA GLY A 269 5.99 10.03 -11.93
C GLY A 269 7.07 9.50 -12.87
N SER A 270 7.39 10.19 -13.98
CA SER A 270 8.49 9.88 -14.88
C SER A 270 9.06 11.15 -15.52
N ILE A 271 10.30 11.06 -15.98
CA ILE A 271 10.98 12.16 -16.67
C ILE A 271 10.69 12.07 -18.15
N GLU A 272 9.65 12.75 -18.59
CA GLU A 272 9.17 12.75 -19.98
C GLU A 272 8.80 14.16 -20.40
N VAL A 273 8.99 14.46 -21.71
CA VAL A 273 8.59 15.75 -22.30
C VAL A 273 7.08 15.93 -22.16
N GLY A 274 6.65 17.06 -21.61
CA GLY A 274 5.24 17.40 -21.40
C GLY A 274 4.75 17.12 -19.99
N LYS A 275 5.46 16.35 -19.18
CA LYS A 275 5.13 16.16 -17.76
C LYS A 275 5.66 17.30 -16.88
N SER A 276 5.06 17.44 -15.72
CA SER A 276 5.49 18.38 -14.68
C SER A 276 6.91 18.05 -14.21
N ALA A 277 7.76 19.06 -14.11
CA ALA A 277 9.12 18.90 -13.60
C ALA A 277 9.06 18.70 -12.08
N GLU A 278 8.97 17.44 -11.66
CA GLU A 278 8.98 16.99 -10.27
C GLU A 278 10.13 16.01 -10.10
N LEU A 279 11.21 16.50 -9.50
CA LEU A 279 12.51 15.85 -9.52
C LEU A 279 13.10 15.78 -8.12
N VAL A 280 13.83 14.70 -7.87
CA VAL A 280 14.71 14.55 -6.71
C VAL A 280 16.13 14.37 -7.22
N VAL A 281 17.05 15.22 -6.75
CA VAL A 281 18.48 15.12 -7.05
C VAL A 281 19.17 14.50 -5.85
N LEU A 282 19.86 13.38 -6.06
CA LEU A 282 20.61 12.67 -5.04
C LEU A 282 22.10 13.10 -5.03
N ASN A 283 22.80 12.79 -3.93
CA ASN A 283 24.23 13.08 -3.76
C ASN A 283 25.15 12.05 -4.45
N GLY A 284 24.61 11.05 -5.13
CA GLY A 284 25.37 9.98 -5.77
C GLY A 284 24.54 9.21 -6.79
N ASP A 285 25.17 8.21 -7.38
CA ASP A 285 24.57 7.34 -8.38
C ASP A 285 23.85 6.15 -7.70
N ILE A 286 22.54 6.15 -7.72
CA ILE A 286 21.72 5.11 -7.09
C ILE A 286 21.85 3.76 -7.81
N GLU A 287 22.12 3.75 -9.12
CA GLU A 287 22.24 2.51 -9.90
C GLU A 287 23.49 1.70 -9.52
N HIS A 288 24.57 2.40 -9.11
CA HIS A 288 25.82 1.78 -8.72
C HIS A 288 26.04 1.76 -7.19
N THR A 289 25.07 2.24 -6.40
CA THR A 289 25.15 2.18 -4.94
C THR A 289 24.68 0.80 -4.45
N PRO A 290 25.44 0.11 -3.58
CA PRO A 290 24.98 -1.14 -2.97
C PRO A 290 23.61 -0.95 -2.30
N ALA A 291 22.72 -1.94 -2.45
CA ALA A 291 21.33 -1.85 -1.96
C ALA A 291 21.24 -1.45 -0.48
N GLU A 292 22.15 -1.98 0.35
CA GLU A 292 22.22 -1.67 1.79
C GLU A 292 22.73 -0.26 2.12
N ASP A 293 23.35 0.43 1.16
CA ASP A 293 23.88 1.79 1.32
C ASP A 293 22.93 2.88 0.76
N ILE A 294 21.92 2.50 0.01
CA ILE A 294 20.95 3.44 -0.56
C ILE A 294 20.27 4.29 0.54
N CYS A 295 19.99 3.70 1.69
CA CYS A 295 19.42 4.41 2.84
C CYS A 295 20.33 5.52 3.41
N LEU A 296 21.64 5.50 3.09
CA LEU A 296 22.60 6.53 3.51
C LEU A 296 22.73 7.67 2.52
N MET A 297 22.15 7.53 1.33
CA MET A 297 22.15 8.59 0.33
C MET A 297 21.37 9.81 0.82
N GLN A 298 21.70 10.96 0.29
CA GLN A 298 21.07 12.22 0.68
C GLN A 298 20.41 12.90 -0.52
N VAL A 299 19.26 13.49 -0.27
CA VAL A 299 18.59 14.38 -1.22
C VAL A 299 19.34 15.72 -1.22
N LYS A 300 19.82 16.13 -2.37
CA LYS A 300 20.46 17.43 -2.61
C LYS A 300 19.47 18.51 -2.95
N GLU A 301 18.47 18.17 -3.74
CA GLU A 301 17.46 19.11 -4.17
C GLU A 301 16.15 18.40 -4.46
N THR A 302 15.03 19.04 -4.14
CA THR A 302 13.70 18.65 -4.63
C THR A 302 13.10 19.78 -5.45
N VAL A 303 12.48 19.41 -6.56
CA VAL A 303 11.79 20.33 -7.45
C VAL A 303 10.33 19.90 -7.54
N PHE A 304 9.41 20.86 -7.39
CA PHE A 304 7.97 20.67 -7.57
C PHE A 304 7.45 21.70 -8.57
N LYS A 305 6.82 21.21 -9.65
CA LYS A 305 6.33 22.07 -10.76
C LYS A 305 7.40 23.03 -11.29
N GLY A 306 8.64 22.55 -11.43
CA GLY A 306 9.77 23.32 -11.93
C GLY A 306 10.37 24.32 -10.93
N GLN A 307 9.91 24.35 -9.70
CA GLN A 307 10.43 25.22 -8.65
C GLN A 307 11.16 24.42 -7.57
N THR A 308 12.34 24.82 -7.18
CA THR A 308 13.07 24.23 -6.07
C THR A 308 12.30 24.45 -4.76
N THR A 309 11.95 23.34 -4.10
CA THR A 309 11.24 23.34 -2.82
C THR A 309 12.14 23.02 -1.63
N TYR A 310 13.26 22.34 -1.91
CA TYR A 310 14.31 22.04 -0.93
C TYR A 310 15.68 22.03 -1.63
N LYS A 311 16.70 22.53 -0.94
CA LYS A 311 18.11 22.45 -1.34
C LYS A 311 18.97 22.27 -0.09
N ALA A 312 19.83 21.20 -0.08
CA ALA A 312 20.75 20.89 1.01
C ALA A 312 21.93 21.87 1.09
#